data_7e1176daaccde7b5ca72155d32de7f21
#
_entry.id   7e1176daaccde7b5ca72155d32de7f21
#
_cell.length_a   1.000
_cell.length_b   1.000
_cell.length_c   1.000
_cell.angle_alpha   90.00
_cell.angle_beta   90.00
_cell.angle_gamma   90.00
#
_symmetry.space_group_name_H-M   'P 1'
#
loop_
_entity.id
_entity.type
_entity.pdbx_description
1 polymer ?
#
loop_
_entity_poly.entity_id
_entity_poly.type
_entity_poly.pdbx_seq_one_letter_code
_entity_poly.pdbx_strand_id
1 'polypeptide(L)'
;MEQVEPIRDPKKVAAIRKILKGQDSPRDYLLFVMGINTALRIGDLLRLRVGDTLNAHGQIVEFLHIREQKTGKSKRVKLNKPVQEALKYYFSKVSGTDPEAPLFCSSRYVKPLDRTQVWRSINKWCQDVGLTQG
;
A
#
# COMPACT_ATOMS: atom_id res chain seq x y z
N MET A 1 -15.75 -6.70 -10.77
CA MET A 1 -14.42 -6.31 -10.36
C MET A 1 -13.93 -7.17 -9.21
N GLU A 2 -12.80 -7.73 -9.37
CA GLU A 2 -12.27 -8.62 -8.36
C GLU A 2 -11.57 -7.86 -7.26
N GLN A 3 -11.72 -8.37 -6.05
CA GLN A 3 -10.90 -7.97 -4.93
C GLN A 3 -9.78 -8.99 -4.77
N VAL A 4 -8.62 -8.49 -4.39
CA VAL A 4 -7.52 -9.38 -4.02
C VAL A 4 -7.82 -9.94 -2.64
N GLU A 5 -7.86 -11.25 -2.54
CA GLU A 5 -8.03 -11.91 -1.26
C GLU A 5 -6.80 -11.66 -0.38
N PRO A 6 -6.99 -11.30 0.89
CA PRO A 6 -5.84 -11.14 1.78
C PRO A 6 -5.10 -12.46 1.95
N ILE A 7 -3.79 -12.37 2.02
CA ILE A 7 -2.95 -13.52 2.37
C ILE A 7 -3.12 -13.76 3.87
N ARG A 8 -3.57 -14.96 4.25
CA ARG A 8 -3.95 -15.24 5.64
C ARG A 8 -2.92 -16.01 6.44
N ASP A 9 -2.02 -16.73 5.77
CA ASP A 9 -1.00 -17.50 6.47
C ASP A 9 0.04 -16.56 7.05
N PRO A 10 0.17 -16.44 8.39
CA PRO A 10 1.13 -15.52 8.99
C PRO A 10 2.57 -15.77 8.59
N LYS A 11 2.94 -17.02 8.34
CA LYS A 11 4.31 -17.35 7.92
C LYS A 11 4.57 -16.82 6.52
N LYS A 12 3.59 -16.94 5.62
CA LYS A 12 3.72 -16.44 4.25
C LYS A 12 3.73 -14.91 4.23
N VAL A 13 2.90 -14.29 5.04
CA VAL A 13 2.90 -12.82 5.19
C VAL A 13 4.27 -12.33 5.65
N ALA A 14 4.84 -12.97 6.68
CA ALA A 14 6.15 -12.60 7.19
C ALA A 14 7.24 -12.79 6.13
N ALA A 15 7.16 -13.88 5.36
CA ALA A 15 8.12 -14.17 4.29
C ALA A 15 8.07 -13.10 3.20
N ILE A 16 6.87 -12.71 2.77
CA ILE A 16 6.72 -11.67 1.74
C ILE A 16 7.26 -10.33 2.25
N ARG A 17 6.94 -9.97 3.49
CA ARG A 17 7.45 -8.73 4.09
C ARG A 17 8.98 -8.69 4.09
N LYS A 18 9.60 -9.81 4.45
CA LYS A 18 11.05 -9.91 4.50
C LYS A 18 11.67 -9.79 3.11
N ILE A 19 11.07 -10.43 2.13
CA ILE A 19 11.54 -10.37 0.73
C ILE A 19 11.44 -8.93 0.21
N LEU A 20 10.32 -8.28 0.41
CA LEU A 20 10.11 -6.92 -0.08
C LEU A 20 11.06 -5.93 0.58
N LYS A 21 11.31 -6.08 1.86
CA LYS A 21 12.25 -5.24 2.57
C LYS A 21 13.68 -5.45 2.07
N GLY A 22 14.03 -6.70 1.77
CA GLY A 22 15.34 -7.06 1.23
C GLY A 22 15.56 -6.59 -0.21
N GLN A 23 14.49 -6.43 -0.97
CA GLN A 23 14.59 -5.94 -2.35
C GLN A 23 14.73 -4.41 -2.44
N ASP A 24 14.70 -3.73 -1.31
CA ASP A 24 14.85 -2.28 -1.24
C ASP A 24 13.79 -1.56 -2.11
N SER A 25 12.55 -2.03 -2.03
CA SER A 25 11.42 -1.39 -2.68
C SER A 25 10.43 -0.89 -1.62
N PRO A 26 10.65 0.32 -1.09
CA PRO A 26 9.78 0.85 -0.05
C PRO A 26 8.32 0.98 -0.49
N ARG A 27 8.10 1.30 -1.77
CA ARG A 27 6.75 1.41 -2.33
C ARG A 27 6.01 0.08 -2.27
N ASP A 28 6.65 -0.99 -2.73
CA ASP A 28 6.02 -2.32 -2.77
C ASP A 28 5.79 -2.85 -1.37
N TYR A 29 6.75 -2.62 -0.47
CA TYR A 29 6.58 -2.99 0.92
C TYR A 29 5.38 -2.28 1.55
N LEU A 30 5.26 -0.96 1.34
CA LEU A 30 4.13 -0.20 1.85
C LEU A 30 2.81 -0.68 1.26
N LEU A 31 2.77 -0.91 -0.04
CA LEU A 31 1.57 -1.40 -0.72
C LEU A 31 1.11 -2.72 -0.13
N PHE A 32 2.04 -3.65 0.08
CA PHE A 32 1.73 -4.93 0.68
C PHE A 32 1.19 -4.78 2.10
N VAL A 33 1.88 -4.00 2.95
CA VAL A 33 1.48 -3.84 4.34
C VAL A 33 0.12 -3.15 4.44
N MET A 34 -0.11 -2.10 3.65
CA MET A 34 -1.41 -1.43 3.66
C MET A 34 -2.51 -2.34 3.13
N GLY A 35 -2.21 -3.11 2.10
CA GLY A 35 -3.21 -4.01 1.52
C GLY A 35 -3.73 -5.04 2.50
N ILE A 36 -2.85 -5.63 3.31
CA ILE A 36 -3.26 -6.66 4.26
C ILE A 36 -3.80 -6.10 5.58
N ASN A 37 -3.57 -4.83 5.89
CA ASN A 37 -3.95 -4.25 7.18
C ASN A 37 -5.14 -3.31 7.11
N THR A 38 -5.49 -2.75 5.95
CA THR A 38 -6.54 -1.76 5.86
C THR A 38 -7.83 -2.27 5.25
N ALA A 39 -7.80 -3.43 4.59
CA ALA A 39 -8.93 -4.00 3.87
C ALA A 39 -9.49 -3.07 2.78
N LEU A 40 -8.71 -2.08 2.35
CA LEU A 40 -9.12 -1.21 1.26
C LEU A 40 -9.01 -1.94 -0.07
N ARG A 41 -9.91 -1.58 -1.00
CA ARG A 41 -9.82 -2.09 -2.36
C ARG A 41 -8.60 -1.50 -3.05
N ILE A 42 -8.04 -2.26 -3.99
CA ILE A 42 -6.85 -1.81 -4.73
C ILE A 42 -7.08 -0.45 -5.37
N GLY A 43 -8.25 -0.24 -5.99
CA GLY A 43 -8.55 1.05 -6.60
C GLY A 43 -8.51 2.20 -5.63
N ASP A 44 -8.99 2.00 -4.40
CA ASP A 44 -8.98 3.03 -3.38
C ASP A 44 -7.57 3.28 -2.86
N LEU A 45 -6.78 2.21 -2.68
CA LEU A 45 -5.38 2.35 -2.30
C LEU A 45 -4.59 3.17 -3.33
N LEU A 46 -4.79 2.86 -4.61
CA LEU A 46 -4.04 3.53 -5.67
C LEU A 46 -4.44 4.98 -5.88
N ARG A 47 -5.56 5.41 -5.32
CA ARG A 47 -5.98 6.80 -5.37
C ARG A 47 -5.46 7.64 -4.22
N LEU A 48 -4.80 7.02 -3.25
CA LEU A 48 -4.25 7.76 -2.12
C LEU A 48 -3.12 8.68 -2.58
N ARG A 49 -3.07 9.86 -1.99
CA ARG A 49 -1.98 10.82 -2.17
C ARG A 49 -1.14 10.87 -0.91
N VAL A 50 0.07 11.34 -1.06
CA VAL A 50 0.98 11.52 0.08
C VAL A 50 0.31 12.34 1.18
N GLY A 51 -0.39 13.43 0.82
CA GLY A 51 -1.06 14.29 1.77
C GLY A 51 -2.18 13.62 2.56
N ASP A 52 -2.75 12.53 2.05
CA ASP A 52 -3.79 11.80 2.77
C ASP A 52 -3.24 11.10 4.02
N THR A 53 -1.93 10.82 4.03
CA THR A 53 -1.27 10.12 5.14
C THR A 53 -0.59 11.05 6.14
N LEU A 54 -0.57 12.35 5.85
CA LEU A 54 0.15 13.32 6.68
C LEU A 54 -0.80 14.42 7.15
N ASN A 55 -0.59 14.90 8.38
CA ASN A 55 -1.32 16.06 8.88
C ASN A 55 -0.59 17.37 8.49
N ALA A 56 -1.10 18.50 8.97
CA ALA A 56 -0.53 19.80 8.65
C ALA A 56 0.90 19.98 9.19
N HIS A 57 1.29 19.17 10.15
CA HIS A 57 2.63 19.21 10.74
C HIS A 57 3.59 18.19 10.14
N GLY A 58 3.17 17.50 9.08
CA GLY A 58 4.00 16.49 8.45
C GLY A 58 4.07 15.17 9.21
N GLN A 59 3.20 14.97 10.17
CA GLN A 59 3.15 13.73 10.93
C GLN A 59 2.15 12.76 10.31
N ILE A 60 2.42 11.46 10.45
CA ILE A 60 1.55 10.42 9.92
C ILE A 60 0.23 10.43 10.70
N VAL A 61 -0.89 10.45 9.97
CA VAL A 61 -2.21 10.50 10.58
C VAL A 61 -2.57 9.15 11.21
N GLU A 62 -3.47 9.20 12.19
CA GLU A 62 -3.99 7.98 12.81
C GLU A 62 -5.09 7.35 11.96
N PHE A 63 -5.84 8.17 11.23
CA PHE A 63 -6.96 7.71 10.39
C PHE A 63 -6.86 8.32 9.01
N LEU A 64 -7.10 7.48 7.99
CA LEU A 64 -7.34 7.96 6.64
C LEU A 64 -8.80 8.34 6.49
N HIS A 65 -9.07 9.41 5.77
CA HIS A 65 -10.42 9.80 5.37
C HIS A 65 -10.53 9.66 3.87
N ILE A 66 -11.29 8.67 3.42
CA ILE A 66 -11.39 8.38 1.99
C ILE A 66 -12.85 8.34 1.56
N ARG A 67 -13.06 8.48 0.26
CA ARG A 67 -14.35 8.24 -0.36
C ARG A 67 -14.21 7.03 -1.27
N GLU A 68 -15.00 5.99 -1.02
CA GLU A 68 -14.95 4.78 -1.82
C GLU A 68 -15.40 5.07 -3.24
N GLN A 69 -14.61 4.63 -4.21
CA GLN A 69 -14.93 4.84 -5.62
C GLN A 69 -16.19 4.09 -6.03
N LYS A 70 -16.36 2.88 -5.51
CA LYS A 70 -17.48 2.02 -5.90
C LYS A 70 -18.82 2.52 -5.37
N THR A 71 -18.87 2.98 -4.13
CA THR A 71 -20.12 3.35 -3.47
C THR A 71 -20.32 4.84 -3.30
N GLY A 72 -19.24 5.64 -3.42
CA GLY A 72 -19.25 7.05 -3.13
C GLY A 72 -19.36 7.40 -1.64
N LYS A 73 -19.34 6.41 -0.78
CA LYS A 73 -19.46 6.62 0.66
C LYS A 73 -18.14 7.06 1.27
N SER A 74 -18.21 7.99 2.21
CA SER A 74 -17.05 8.38 3.00
C SER A 74 -16.73 7.31 4.04
N LYS A 75 -15.45 7.08 4.26
CA LYS A 75 -14.98 6.02 5.15
C LYS A 75 -13.75 6.49 5.90
N ARG A 76 -13.69 6.15 7.18
CA ARG A 76 -12.52 6.41 8.01
C ARG A 76 -11.82 5.09 8.27
N VAL A 77 -10.52 5.03 7.98
CA VAL A 77 -9.73 3.81 8.11
C VAL A 77 -8.60 4.05 9.09
N LYS A 78 -8.54 3.26 10.15
CA LYS A 78 -7.45 3.37 11.11
C LYS A 78 -6.16 2.82 10.53
N LEU A 79 -5.08 3.56 10.70
CA LEU A 79 -3.74 3.11 10.35
C LEU A 79 -3.12 2.48 11.60
N ASN A 80 -3.10 1.15 11.62
CA ASN A 80 -2.55 0.42 12.75
C ASN A 80 -1.02 0.55 12.79
N LYS A 81 -0.41 -0.01 13.83
CA LYS A 81 1.02 0.14 14.04
C LYS A 81 1.87 -0.36 12.87
N PRO A 82 1.62 -1.55 12.28
CA PRO A 82 2.39 -1.98 11.12
C PRO A 82 2.32 -1.01 9.95
N VAL A 83 1.16 -0.43 9.68
CA VAL A 83 1.01 0.54 8.60
C VAL A 83 1.77 1.82 8.91
N GLN A 84 1.69 2.30 10.14
CA GLN A 84 2.42 3.51 10.53
C GLN A 84 3.93 3.31 10.42
N GLU A 85 4.43 2.17 10.83
CA GLU A 85 5.85 1.86 10.69
C GLU A 85 6.27 1.75 9.22
N ALA A 86 5.43 1.15 8.38
CA ALA A 86 5.70 1.05 6.94
C ALA A 86 5.72 2.43 6.29
N LEU A 87 4.83 3.33 6.69
CA LEU A 87 4.83 4.71 6.19
C LEU A 87 6.09 5.46 6.62
N LYS A 88 6.51 5.29 7.87
CA LYS A 88 7.76 5.90 8.34
C LYS A 88 8.95 5.40 7.53
N TYR A 89 9.01 4.11 7.29
CA TYR A 89 10.07 3.52 6.48
C TYR A 89 10.03 4.08 5.06
N TYR A 90 8.85 4.14 4.45
CA TYR A 90 8.68 4.68 3.11
C TYR A 90 9.19 6.12 3.03
N PHE A 91 8.75 6.99 3.95
CA PHE A 91 9.15 8.39 3.92
C PHE A 91 10.61 8.60 4.32
N SER A 92 11.24 7.64 4.98
CA SER A 92 12.68 7.70 5.26
C SER A 92 13.52 7.42 4.02
N LYS A 93 12.95 6.70 3.05
CA LYS A 93 13.64 6.33 1.81
C LYS A 93 13.30 7.24 0.63
N VAL A 94 12.16 7.91 0.69
CA VAL A 94 11.69 8.79 -0.38
C VAL A 94 11.66 10.20 0.15
N SER A 95 12.43 11.10 -0.46
CA SER A 95 12.53 12.49 -0.02
C SER A 95 11.83 13.42 -1.01
N GLY A 96 11.47 14.62 -0.55
CA GLY A 96 10.93 15.66 -1.39
C GLY A 96 9.56 15.36 -1.98
N THR A 97 8.73 14.62 -1.26
CA THR A 97 7.42 14.23 -1.76
C THR A 97 6.43 15.39 -1.69
N ASP A 98 5.79 15.66 -2.84
CA ASP A 98 4.69 16.61 -2.92
C ASP A 98 3.44 15.98 -2.28
N PRO A 99 2.73 16.69 -1.40
CA PRO A 99 1.49 16.16 -0.82
C PRO A 99 0.44 15.77 -1.86
N GLU A 100 0.44 16.41 -3.01
CA GLU A 100 -0.49 16.10 -4.10
C GLU A 100 -0.08 14.88 -4.92
N ALA A 101 1.15 14.40 -4.76
CA ALA A 101 1.66 13.26 -5.52
C ALA A 101 0.96 11.97 -5.07
N PRO A 102 0.79 11.00 -6.00
CA PRO A 102 0.27 9.69 -5.61
C PRO A 102 1.19 9.04 -4.59
N LEU A 103 0.60 8.38 -3.61
CA LEU A 103 1.38 7.63 -2.62
C LEU A 103 2.12 6.46 -3.29
N PHE A 104 1.43 5.77 -4.18
CA PHE A 104 2.01 4.64 -4.93
C PHE A 104 2.25 5.08 -6.37
N CYS A 105 3.45 5.56 -6.64
CA CYS A 105 3.85 6.03 -7.97
C CYS A 105 4.51 4.92 -8.77
N SER A 106 4.37 4.99 -10.10
CA SER A 106 5.19 4.18 -10.98
C SER A 106 6.64 4.65 -10.89
N SER A 107 7.59 3.76 -11.22
CA SER A 107 9.00 4.06 -11.06
C SER A 107 9.54 5.10 -12.04
N ARG A 108 8.86 5.29 -13.19
CA ARG A 108 9.34 6.20 -14.24
C ARG A 108 8.64 7.54 -14.26
N TYR A 109 7.37 7.58 -13.86
CA TYR A 109 6.53 8.77 -13.99
C TYR A 109 5.82 9.04 -12.68
N VAL A 110 5.47 10.29 -12.45
CA VAL A 110 4.67 10.68 -11.29
C VAL A 110 3.21 10.35 -11.61
N LYS A 111 2.93 9.07 -11.74
CA LYS A 111 1.59 8.53 -12.00
C LYS A 111 1.29 7.45 -11.00
N PRO A 112 0.01 7.28 -10.63
CA PRO A 112 -0.36 6.14 -9.78
C PRO A 112 -0.05 4.82 -10.49
N LEU A 113 0.28 3.81 -9.71
CA LEU A 113 0.34 2.45 -10.23
C LEU A 113 -1.03 2.06 -10.74
N ASP A 114 -1.10 1.29 -11.82
CA ASP A 114 -2.37 0.75 -12.27
C ASP A 114 -2.61 -0.63 -11.65
N ARG A 115 -3.86 -1.10 -11.79
CA ARG A 115 -4.28 -2.36 -11.16
C ARG A 115 -3.54 -3.56 -11.73
N THR A 116 -3.22 -3.52 -13.01
CA THR A 116 -2.50 -4.61 -13.67
C THR A 116 -1.10 -4.75 -13.09
N GLN A 117 -0.41 -3.64 -12.87
CA GLN A 117 0.92 -3.66 -12.26
C GLN A 117 0.87 -4.24 -10.85
N VAL A 118 -0.11 -3.82 -10.06
CA VAL A 118 -0.28 -4.31 -8.69
C VAL A 118 -0.57 -5.81 -8.70
N TRP A 119 -1.45 -6.24 -9.60
CA TRP A 119 -1.82 -7.65 -9.72
C TRP A 119 -0.62 -8.52 -10.05
N ARG A 120 0.21 -8.06 -10.98
CA ARG A 120 1.46 -8.76 -11.32
C ARG A 120 2.40 -8.86 -10.12
N SER A 121 2.53 -7.79 -9.37
CA SER A 121 3.38 -7.78 -8.18
C SER A 121 2.89 -8.77 -7.13
N ILE A 122 1.60 -8.78 -6.86
CA ILE A 122 1.00 -9.71 -5.89
C ILE A 122 1.22 -11.15 -6.33
N ASN A 123 1.00 -11.45 -7.60
CA ASN A 123 1.23 -12.80 -8.13
C ASN A 123 2.68 -13.22 -7.94
N LYS A 124 3.61 -12.32 -8.23
CA LYS A 124 5.03 -12.62 -8.05
C LYS A 124 5.36 -12.89 -6.59
N TRP A 125 4.86 -12.06 -5.66
CA TRP A 125 5.12 -12.26 -4.23
C TRP A 125 4.58 -13.60 -3.76
N CYS A 126 3.39 -13.98 -4.22
CA CYS A 126 2.81 -15.27 -3.86
C CYS A 126 3.64 -16.43 -4.41
N GLN A 127 4.12 -16.34 -5.64
CA GLN A 127 4.99 -17.36 -6.21
C GLN A 127 6.31 -17.47 -5.46
N ASP A 128 6.91 -16.34 -5.08
CA ASP A 128 8.19 -16.30 -4.40
C ASP A 128 8.14 -17.01 -3.04
N VAL A 129 6.98 -17.10 -2.41
CA VAL A 129 6.82 -17.80 -1.13
C VAL A 129 6.06 -19.11 -1.25
N GLY A 130 5.89 -19.60 -2.48
CA GLY A 130 5.28 -20.91 -2.73
C GLY A 130 3.76 -20.96 -2.62
N LEU A 131 3.10 -19.81 -2.68
CA LEU A 131 1.64 -19.76 -2.73
C LEU A 131 1.17 -19.89 -4.18
N THR A 132 0.07 -20.63 -4.38
CA THR A 132 -0.57 -20.67 -5.68
C THR A 132 -1.68 -19.63 -5.70
N GLN A 133 -1.73 -18.88 -6.79
CA GLN A 133 -2.78 -17.90 -6.99
C GLN A 133 -4.00 -18.60 -7.56
N GLY A 134 -5.07 -18.58 -6.80
CA GLY A 134 -6.33 -19.15 -7.22
C GLY A 134 -7.13 -18.24 -8.11
#